data_15b007fcf37a455698e3bfd76d35ff52
#
_entry.id   15b007fcf37a455698e3bfd76d35ff52
#
_cell.length_a   1.000
_cell.length_b   1.000
_cell.length_c   1.000
_cell.angle_alpha   90.00
_cell.angle_beta   90.00
_cell.angle_gamma   90.00
#
_symmetry.space_group_name_H-M   'P 1'
#
loop_
_entity.id
_entity.type
_entity.pdbx_description
1 polymer ?
#
loop_
_entity_poly.entity_id
_entity_poly.type
_entity_poly.pdbx_seq_one_letter_code
_entity_poly.pdbx_strand_id
1 'polypeptide(L)'
;MDIHNLKTVACYNSRLLLRSWMFRLFFLIVILYQVLAQTNIFYGINSGLVTLSSYLPHENAYLFTILQIVPLIFLAGSFLGKERKMDSMDTVYYRPESNADYVVGMMLGFAKTFMTMAGISLVVGMLLHIFASESPFNFWLYPFYWLTMIFPALVFAFGFSFFIHTWIRHRGLSILILLVVFGVFLFQLGKVREGLFDPFGLSLPNAFSEVTGHPGMALYLMQRVCWLLVGMGFAGLTVLMFQRLPNRPVSRKRVMIVAVGCLGLGVLLGGVVYMARENVECVRELYAETYNKYQKFPKGNVISNTLEVEQKGNVLSGKSTLLVKNQGDQELSEIILYLNPALVVSVIKEDETDVAFERENQVIRVTRRLLSGEDVKLTVEYSGGIDERVCYLDVDFDKLFQLQPIPGHSSTAGKRFAFVGDDFTVLTPECLWYPVARPSVNPASPYDALPDFTSYSLRVASTDGRTVIAPGKREAKEGGVCFTGEIPLPGMGLCIGNFEKYDVFVDSTLYELYLFEGHGKLLQGFEEIRDSIPAIIRDARYNVEERMGITYPYSQL
;
A
#
# COMPACT_ATOMS: atom_id res chain seq x y z
N MET A 1 10.13 12.38 -38.72
CA MET A 1 8.84 11.69 -38.51
C MET A 1 7.75 12.54 -39.13
N ASP A 2 6.96 11.97 -40.03
CA ASP A 2 5.82 12.65 -40.62
C ASP A 2 4.54 12.22 -39.90
N ILE A 3 3.83 13.18 -39.31
CA ILE A 3 2.63 12.93 -38.48
C ILE A 3 1.52 12.28 -39.34
N HIS A 4 1.40 12.64 -40.63
CA HIS A 4 0.40 12.08 -41.53
C HIS A 4 0.66 10.58 -41.77
N ASN A 5 1.90 10.22 -42.08
CA ASN A 5 2.31 8.83 -42.28
C ASN A 5 2.11 8.00 -41.03
N LEU A 6 2.55 8.53 -39.90
CA LEU A 6 2.38 7.89 -38.58
C LEU A 6 0.91 7.59 -38.26
N LYS A 7 0.02 8.58 -38.46
CA LYS A 7 -1.43 8.41 -38.24
C LYS A 7 -2.03 7.38 -39.18
N THR A 8 -1.60 7.38 -40.44
CA THR A 8 -2.08 6.43 -41.46
C THR A 8 -1.69 5.00 -41.13
N VAL A 9 -0.41 4.77 -40.74
CA VAL A 9 0.10 3.46 -40.31
C VAL A 9 -0.61 3.00 -39.03
N ALA A 10 -0.78 3.88 -38.08
CA ALA A 10 -1.48 3.57 -36.83
C ALA A 10 -2.94 3.16 -37.06
N CYS A 11 -3.67 3.92 -37.90
CA CYS A 11 -5.06 3.60 -38.22
C CYS A 11 -5.18 2.27 -38.99
N TYR A 12 -4.27 2.00 -39.93
CA TYR A 12 -4.25 0.76 -40.69
C TYR A 12 -4.03 -0.45 -39.77
N ASN A 13 -3.00 -0.42 -38.90
CA ASN A 13 -2.69 -1.51 -37.99
C ASN A 13 -3.79 -1.71 -36.93
N SER A 14 -4.39 -0.62 -36.44
CA SER A 14 -5.54 -0.69 -35.52
C SER A 14 -6.72 -1.43 -36.19
N ARG A 15 -7.07 -1.12 -37.45
CA ARG A 15 -8.14 -1.81 -38.18
C ARG A 15 -7.82 -3.28 -38.43
N LEU A 16 -6.57 -3.61 -38.78
CA LEU A 16 -6.14 -5.00 -38.94
C LEU A 16 -6.27 -5.80 -37.67
N LEU A 17 -5.90 -5.21 -36.53
CA LEU A 17 -5.98 -5.84 -35.21
C LEU A 17 -7.44 -6.12 -34.84
N LEU A 18 -8.33 -5.14 -35.01
CA LEU A 18 -9.77 -5.29 -34.75
C LEU A 18 -10.44 -6.36 -35.62
N ARG A 19 -9.89 -6.64 -36.83
CA ARG A 19 -10.35 -7.72 -37.70
C ARG A 19 -9.79 -9.08 -37.34
N SER A 20 -8.74 -9.16 -36.51
CA SER A 20 -8.13 -10.41 -36.06
C SER A 20 -9.10 -11.17 -35.14
N TRP A 21 -9.42 -12.41 -35.48
CA TRP A 21 -10.30 -13.25 -34.67
C TRP A 21 -9.69 -13.55 -33.28
N MET A 22 -8.39 -13.74 -33.22
CA MET A 22 -7.65 -13.95 -31.98
C MET A 22 -7.84 -12.75 -31.03
N PHE A 23 -7.78 -11.52 -31.56
CA PHE A 23 -7.99 -10.31 -30.75
C PHE A 23 -9.44 -10.19 -30.27
N ARG A 24 -10.41 -10.54 -31.11
CA ARG A 24 -11.84 -10.52 -30.74
C ARG A 24 -12.14 -11.56 -29.66
N LEU A 25 -11.59 -12.77 -29.79
CA LEU A 25 -11.74 -13.83 -28.79
C LEU A 25 -11.12 -13.42 -27.45
N PHE A 26 -9.92 -12.86 -27.48
CA PHE A 26 -9.26 -12.33 -26.28
C PHE A 26 -10.17 -11.30 -25.59
N PHE A 27 -10.67 -10.33 -26.32
CA PHE A 27 -11.52 -9.29 -25.75
C PHE A 27 -12.83 -9.87 -25.17
N LEU A 28 -13.44 -10.83 -25.85
CA LEU A 28 -14.62 -11.53 -25.34
C LEU A 28 -14.33 -12.24 -24.02
N ILE A 29 -13.19 -12.93 -23.93
CA ILE A 29 -12.75 -13.61 -22.70
C ILE A 29 -12.57 -12.60 -21.55
N VAL A 30 -11.93 -11.47 -21.82
CA VAL A 30 -11.72 -10.42 -20.80
C VAL A 30 -13.05 -9.90 -20.27
N ILE A 31 -13.98 -9.53 -21.15
CA ILE A 31 -15.30 -9.01 -20.73
C ILE A 31 -16.11 -10.08 -19.98
N LEU A 32 -16.13 -11.33 -20.49
CA LEU A 32 -16.84 -12.41 -19.85
C LEU A 32 -16.28 -12.67 -18.43
N TYR A 33 -14.96 -12.75 -18.31
CA TYR A 33 -14.33 -12.95 -17.02
C TYR A 33 -14.63 -11.79 -16.05
N GLN A 34 -14.57 -10.55 -16.54
CA GLN A 34 -14.88 -9.37 -15.75
C GLN A 34 -16.33 -9.39 -15.23
N VAL A 35 -17.30 -9.72 -16.09
CA VAL A 35 -18.71 -9.84 -15.67
C VAL A 35 -18.87 -10.93 -14.62
N LEU A 36 -18.27 -12.11 -14.84
CA LEU A 36 -18.35 -13.22 -13.89
C LEU A 36 -17.69 -12.86 -12.55
N ALA A 37 -16.54 -12.18 -12.60
CA ALA A 37 -15.83 -11.77 -11.40
C ALA A 37 -16.63 -10.75 -10.59
N GLN A 38 -17.23 -9.74 -11.21
CA GLN A 38 -17.92 -8.64 -10.54
C GLN A 38 -19.37 -8.97 -10.12
N THR A 39 -19.98 -10.02 -10.67
CA THR A 39 -21.36 -10.44 -10.30
C THR A 39 -21.41 -11.43 -9.13
N ASN A 40 -20.41 -11.45 -8.26
CA ASN A 40 -20.35 -12.30 -7.05
C ASN A 40 -20.32 -13.82 -7.26
N ILE A 41 -20.26 -14.32 -8.50
CA ILE A 41 -20.17 -15.77 -8.76
C ILE A 41 -18.86 -16.36 -8.18
N PHE A 42 -17.79 -15.54 -8.11
CA PHE A 42 -16.48 -15.93 -7.56
C PHE A 42 -16.19 -15.37 -6.17
N TYR A 43 -16.97 -14.41 -5.66
CA TYR A 43 -16.64 -13.59 -4.49
C TYR A 43 -17.30 -14.02 -3.17
N GLY A 44 -17.95 -15.16 -3.12
CA GLY A 44 -18.68 -15.62 -1.92
C GLY A 44 -17.88 -15.76 -0.62
N ILE A 45 -16.58 -15.42 -0.56
CA ILE A 45 -15.75 -15.78 0.60
C ILE A 45 -14.88 -14.65 1.17
N ASN A 46 -14.66 -13.51 0.48
CA ASN A 46 -13.71 -12.48 0.96
C ASN A 46 -14.26 -11.06 0.91
N SER A 47 -15.13 -10.75 1.86
CA SER A 47 -15.85 -9.47 1.94
C SER A 47 -15.01 -8.25 2.38
N GLY A 48 -13.85 -8.43 3.02
CA GLY A 48 -13.13 -7.33 3.65
C GLY A 48 -12.54 -6.28 2.70
N LEU A 49 -12.07 -6.66 1.51
CA LEU A 49 -11.48 -5.74 0.53
C LEU A 49 -12.51 -5.11 -0.41
N VAL A 50 -13.66 -5.73 -0.56
CA VAL A 50 -14.79 -5.21 -1.36
C VAL A 50 -15.31 -3.89 -0.78
N THR A 51 -14.97 -3.58 0.46
CA THR A 51 -15.36 -2.33 1.12
C THR A 51 -14.60 -1.11 0.64
N LEU A 52 -13.41 -1.30 0.03
CA LEU A 52 -12.63 -0.19 -0.51
C LEU A 52 -13.18 0.24 -1.88
N SER A 53 -13.39 1.53 -2.08
CA SER A 53 -13.82 2.09 -3.38
C SER A 53 -12.82 1.80 -4.52
N SER A 54 -11.56 1.57 -4.17
CA SER A 54 -10.50 1.25 -5.13
C SER A 54 -10.46 -0.21 -5.57
N TYR A 55 -11.11 -1.12 -4.84
CA TYR A 55 -10.98 -2.56 -5.07
C TYR A 55 -11.39 -2.96 -6.50
N LEU A 56 -12.63 -2.65 -6.90
CA LEU A 56 -13.12 -3.02 -8.23
C LEU A 56 -12.39 -2.32 -9.39
N PRO A 57 -12.10 -1.00 -9.32
CA PRO A 57 -11.27 -0.34 -10.34
C PRO A 57 -9.89 -0.96 -10.47
N HIS A 58 -9.24 -1.28 -9.35
CA HIS A 58 -7.92 -1.92 -9.32
C HIS A 58 -7.97 -3.32 -9.92
N GLU A 59 -8.89 -4.18 -9.47
CA GLU A 59 -9.07 -5.55 -9.99
C GLU A 59 -9.32 -5.54 -11.50
N ASN A 60 -10.14 -4.62 -11.97
CA ASN A 60 -10.42 -4.45 -13.39
C ASN A 60 -9.15 -4.14 -14.20
N ALA A 61 -8.35 -3.19 -13.72
CA ALA A 61 -7.07 -2.85 -14.35
C ALA A 61 -6.05 -3.99 -14.26
N TYR A 62 -6.00 -4.68 -13.12
CA TYR A 62 -5.13 -5.82 -12.87
C TYR A 62 -5.42 -6.97 -13.84
N LEU A 63 -6.67 -7.40 -13.92
CA LEU A 63 -7.10 -8.48 -14.82
C LEU A 63 -6.83 -8.15 -16.27
N PHE A 64 -7.18 -6.93 -16.70
CA PHE A 64 -6.90 -6.50 -18.06
C PHE A 64 -5.40 -6.52 -18.35
N THR A 65 -4.57 -6.06 -17.42
CA THR A 65 -3.11 -6.03 -17.57
C THR A 65 -2.52 -7.42 -17.72
N ILE A 66 -2.94 -8.39 -16.91
CA ILE A 66 -2.46 -9.78 -17.03
C ILE A 66 -2.93 -10.42 -18.34
N LEU A 67 -4.23 -10.35 -18.60
CA LEU A 67 -4.82 -11.06 -19.74
C LEU A 67 -4.32 -10.53 -21.09
N GLN A 68 -3.95 -9.25 -21.19
CA GLN A 68 -3.42 -8.67 -22.43
C GLN A 68 -2.01 -9.16 -22.80
N ILE A 69 -1.20 -9.64 -21.85
CA ILE A 69 0.21 -10.01 -22.07
C ILE A 69 0.32 -11.13 -23.12
N VAL A 70 -0.42 -12.20 -22.96
CA VAL A 70 -0.34 -13.37 -23.83
C VAL A 70 -0.73 -13.03 -25.28
N PRO A 71 -1.94 -12.50 -25.55
CA PRO A 71 -2.31 -12.14 -26.94
C PRO A 71 -1.38 -11.09 -27.53
N LEU A 72 -0.82 -10.18 -26.75
CA LEU A 72 0.13 -9.18 -27.20
C LEU A 72 1.40 -9.83 -27.75
N ILE A 73 2.00 -10.81 -27.07
CA ILE A 73 3.18 -11.54 -27.52
C ILE A 73 2.91 -12.20 -28.88
N PHE A 74 1.81 -12.93 -29.00
CA PHE A 74 1.46 -13.65 -30.23
C PHE A 74 1.12 -12.70 -31.39
N LEU A 75 0.40 -11.61 -31.12
CA LEU A 75 0.04 -10.62 -32.12
C LEU A 75 1.26 -9.85 -32.62
N ALA A 76 2.14 -9.39 -31.73
CA ALA A 76 3.38 -8.72 -32.10
C ALA A 76 4.21 -9.59 -33.05
N GLY A 77 4.39 -10.89 -32.71
CA GLY A 77 5.11 -11.84 -33.54
C GLY A 77 4.43 -12.14 -34.89
N SER A 78 3.08 -12.14 -34.92
CA SER A 78 2.34 -12.40 -36.16
C SER A 78 2.40 -11.23 -37.15
N PHE A 79 2.32 -10.00 -36.67
CA PHE A 79 2.40 -8.80 -37.50
C PHE A 79 3.79 -8.60 -38.07
N LEU A 80 4.85 -8.69 -37.27
CA LEU A 80 6.22 -8.63 -37.75
C LEU A 80 6.59 -9.79 -38.71
N GLY A 81 5.98 -10.97 -38.50
CA GLY A 81 6.21 -12.13 -39.38
C GLY A 81 5.57 -12.03 -40.73
N LYS A 82 4.43 -11.34 -40.89
CA LYS A 82 3.79 -11.08 -42.17
C LYS A 82 4.66 -10.23 -43.11
N GLU A 83 5.40 -9.29 -42.53
CA GLU A 83 6.27 -8.40 -43.27
C GLU A 83 7.55 -9.05 -43.80
N ARG A 84 7.89 -10.22 -43.28
CA ARG A 84 9.05 -10.99 -43.77
C ARG A 84 8.74 -11.91 -44.93
N LYS A 85 7.46 -12.05 -45.33
CA LYS A 85 7.08 -12.79 -46.51
C LYS A 85 7.20 -11.91 -47.75
N MET A 86 8.15 -12.23 -48.66
CA MET A 86 8.54 -11.42 -49.81
C MET A 86 7.39 -11.10 -50.77
N ASP A 87 6.40 -11.98 -50.95
CA ASP A 87 5.39 -11.87 -52.01
C ASP A 87 4.27 -10.84 -51.80
N SER A 88 4.13 -10.31 -50.59
CA SER A 88 3.05 -9.35 -50.26
C SER A 88 3.55 -7.94 -49.97
N MET A 89 4.84 -7.69 -50.05
CA MET A 89 5.49 -6.50 -49.51
C MET A 89 5.95 -5.49 -50.53
N ASP A 90 6.00 -5.81 -51.82
CA ASP A 90 6.45 -4.90 -52.89
C ASP A 90 5.67 -3.59 -52.89
N THR A 91 4.35 -3.66 -52.71
CA THR A 91 3.49 -2.46 -52.66
C THR A 91 3.68 -1.60 -51.41
N VAL A 92 4.12 -2.17 -50.30
CA VAL A 92 4.37 -1.46 -49.03
C VAL A 92 5.79 -0.86 -49.01
N TYR A 93 6.76 -1.52 -49.69
CA TYR A 93 8.14 -1.04 -49.79
C TYR A 93 8.30 0.24 -50.64
N TYR A 94 7.43 0.47 -51.61
CA TYR A 94 7.47 1.67 -52.43
C TYR A 94 6.90 2.93 -51.75
N ARG A 95 6.30 2.82 -50.57
CA ARG A 95 5.76 3.99 -49.87
C ARG A 95 6.89 4.83 -49.26
N PRO A 96 6.80 6.17 -49.34
CA PRO A 96 7.85 7.08 -48.90
C PRO A 96 7.92 7.26 -47.35
N GLU A 97 7.67 6.21 -46.58
CA GLU A 97 7.65 6.23 -45.12
C GLU A 97 9.04 5.88 -44.54
N SER A 98 9.42 6.52 -43.44
CA SER A 98 10.65 6.14 -42.71
C SER A 98 10.42 4.90 -41.86
N ASN A 99 11.51 4.17 -41.47
CA ASN A 99 11.40 3.04 -40.54
C ASN A 99 10.82 3.46 -39.21
N ALA A 100 11.11 4.69 -38.74
CA ALA A 100 10.55 5.23 -37.52
C ALA A 100 9.03 5.44 -37.65
N ASP A 101 8.55 6.04 -38.76
CA ASP A 101 7.11 6.27 -38.95
C ASP A 101 6.34 4.95 -38.96
N TYR A 102 6.95 3.93 -39.58
CA TYR A 102 6.35 2.62 -39.69
C TYR A 102 6.29 1.88 -38.32
N VAL A 103 7.43 1.70 -37.65
CA VAL A 103 7.51 0.95 -36.37
C VAL A 103 6.71 1.67 -35.27
N VAL A 104 6.92 2.98 -35.14
CA VAL A 104 6.20 3.77 -34.11
C VAL A 104 4.71 3.84 -34.46
N GLY A 105 4.35 4.01 -35.77
CA GLY A 105 2.96 3.99 -36.20
C GLY A 105 2.26 2.66 -35.92
N MET A 106 2.96 1.54 -36.13
CA MET A 106 2.44 0.20 -35.81
C MET A 106 2.21 0.07 -34.30
N MET A 107 3.19 0.46 -33.48
CA MET A 107 3.07 0.42 -32.02
C MET A 107 1.92 1.31 -31.52
N LEU A 108 1.77 2.51 -32.06
CA LEU A 108 0.65 3.39 -31.74
C LEU A 108 -0.71 2.81 -32.17
N GLY A 109 -0.76 2.11 -33.31
CA GLY A 109 -1.97 1.41 -33.74
C GLY A 109 -2.40 0.31 -32.79
N PHE A 110 -1.43 -0.48 -32.30
CA PHE A 110 -1.65 -1.49 -31.28
C PHE A 110 -2.06 -0.84 -29.95
N ALA A 111 -1.26 0.13 -29.47
CA ALA A 111 -1.54 0.83 -28.22
C ALA A 111 -2.94 1.46 -28.24
N LYS A 112 -3.32 2.16 -29.33
CA LYS A 112 -4.66 2.72 -29.51
C LYS A 112 -5.73 1.65 -29.36
N THR A 113 -5.57 0.49 -30.01
CA THR A 113 -6.58 -0.56 -30.00
C THR A 113 -6.72 -1.19 -28.60
N PHE A 114 -5.61 -1.55 -27.96
CA PHE A 114 -5.64 -2.11 -26.61
C PHE A 114 -6.16 -1.11 -25.56
N MET A 115 -5.75 0.17 -25.66
CA MET A 115 -6.25 1.21 -24.76
C MET A 115 -7.74 1.50 -24.96
N THR A 116 -8.24 1.44 -26.20
CA THR A 116 -9.68 1.56 -26.47
C THR A 116 -10.44 0.39 -25.86
N MET A 117 -9.94 -0.83 -25.99
CA MET A 117 -10.54 -2.02 -25.38
C MET A 117 -10.47 -2.01 -23.85
N ALA A 118 -9.34 -1.54 -23.29
CA ALA A 118 -9.24 -1.30 -21.85
C ALA A 118 -10.26 -0.25 -21.37
N GLY A 119 -10.48 0.81 -22.16
CA GLY A 119 -11.51 1.81 -21.87
C GLY A 119 -12.93 1.24 -21.90
N ILE A 120 -13.24 0.34 -22.86
CA ILE A 120 -14.53 -0.35 -22.90
C ILE A 120 -14.68 -1.27 -21.67
N SER A 121 -13.66 -2.05 -21.35
CA SER A 121 -13.63 -2.89 -20.15
C SER A 121 -13.85 -2.06 -18.88
N LEU A 122 -13.20 -0.88 -18.80
CA LEU A 122 -13.37 0.06 -17.69
C LEU A 122 -14.83 0.54 -17.59
N VAL A 123 -15.46 0.93 -18.70
CA VAL A 123 -16.88 1.36 -18.70
C VAL A 123 -17.80 0.22 -18.26
N VAL A 124 -17.59 -1.00 -18.75
CA VAL A 124 -18.33 -2.18 -18.30
C VAL A 124 -18.14 -2.39 -16.80
N GLY A 125 -16.91 -2.29 -16.30
CA GLY A 125 -16.61 -2.39 -14.86
C GLY A 125 -17.30 -1.33 -14.03
N MET A 126 -17.32 -0.08 -14.50
CA MET A 126 -18.05 1.02 -13.84
C MET A 126 -19.55 0.73 -13.74
N LEU A 127 -20.16 0.28 -14.83
CA LEU A 127 -21.59 -0.05 -14.84
C LEU A 127 -21.89 -1.21 -13.88
N LEU A 128 -21.07 -2.25 -13.88
CA LEU A 128 -21.24 -3.37 -12.93
C LEU A 128 -21.01 -2.91 -11.49
N HIS A 129 -20.06 -2.02 -11.22
CA HIS A 129 -19.83 -1.45 -9.90
C HIS A 129 -21.05 -0.68 -9.39
N ILE A 130 -21.64 0.16 -10.24
CA ILE A 130 -22.81 0.98 -9.86
C ILE A 130 -24.07 0.12 -9.63
N PHE A 131 -24.30 -0.91 -10.46
CA PHE A 131 -25.55 -1.66 -10.45
C PHE A 131 -25.51 -3.01 -9.73
N ALA A 132 -24.33 -3.62 -9.58
CA ALA A 132 -24.18 -4.97 -9.05
C ALA A 132 -23.27 -5.08 -7.82
N SER A 133 -22.63 -3.98 -7.39
CA SER A 133 -21.75 -3.98 -6.23
C SER A 133 -22.29 -3.10 -5.11
N GLU A 134 -21.99 -3.49 -3.88
CA GLU A 134 -22.30 -2.73 -2.67
C GLU A 134 -21.14 -1.83 -2.22
N SER A 135 -19.96 -1.94 -2.89
CA SER A 135 -18.79 -1.16 -2.51
C SER A 135 -18.95 0.34 -2.86
N PRO A 136 -18.31 1.26 -2.11
CA PRO A 136 -18.36 2.68 -2.40
C PRO A 136 -17.82 2.99 -3.79
N PHE A 137 -18.53 3.81 -4.57
CA PHE A 137 -18.14 4.15 -5.93
C PHE A 137 -17.32 5.43 -5.99
N ASN A 138 -16.11 5.34 -6.56
CA ASN A 138 -15.27 6.50 -6.86
C ASN A 138 -14.88 6.53 -8.34
N PHE A 139 -15.43 7.50 -9.08
CA PHE A 139 -15.20 7.65 -10.52
C PHE A 139 -13.72 7.80 -10.89
N TRP A 140 -12.96 8.58 -10.10
CA TRP A 140 -11.59 8.97 -10.45
C TRP A 140 -10.58 7.83 -10.39
N LEU A 141 -10.89 6.77 -9.66
CA LEU A 141 -10.00 5.61 -9.55
C LEU A 141 -9.94 4.79 -10.85
N TYR A 142 -10.99 4.79 -11.66
CA TYR A 142 -10.99 4.10 -12.95
C TYR A 142 -10.00 4.69 -13.96
N PRO A 143 -10.07 5.99 -14.32
CA PRO A 143 -9.06 6.60 -15.19
C PRO A 143 -7.67 6.60 -14.56
N PHE A 144 -7.54 6.68 -13.24
CA PHE A 144 -6.27 6.59 -12.54
C PHE A 144 -5.56 5.27 -12.84
N TYR A 145 -6.19 4.11 -12.57
CA TYR A 145 -5.59 2.81 -12.85
C TYR A 145 -5.41 2.54 -14.35
N TRP A 146 -6.31 3.03 -15.18
CA TRP A 146 -6.18 2.93 -16.62
C TRP A 146 -4.91 3.60 -17.15
N LEU A 147 -4.59 4.80 -16.64
CA LEU A 147 -3.41 5.56 -17.04
C LEU A 147 -2.13 5.08 -16.35
N THR A 148 -2.20 4.73 -15.09
CA THR A 148 -0.98 4.46 -14.30
C THR A 148 -0.58 2.99 -14.29
N MET A 149 -1.52 2.08 -14.46
CA MET A 149 -1.26 0.64 -14.46
C MET A 149 -1.26 0.05 -15.86
N ILE A 150 -2.35 0.18 -16.62
CA ILE A 150 -2.50 -0.45 -17.95
C ILE A 150 -1.57 0.19 -18.98
N PHE A 151 -1.52 1.52 -19.06
CA PHE A 151 -0.77 2.21 -20.11
C PHE A 151 0.75 1.96 -20.03
N PRO A 152 1.45 2.13 -18.89
CA PRO A 152 2.89 1.85 -18.79
C PRO A 152 3.22 0.37 -19.04
N ALA A 153 2.40 -0.55 -18.51
CA ALA A 153 2.55 -1.98 -18.75
C ALA A 153 2.45 -2.33 -20.24
N LEU A 154 1.49 -1.72 -20.92
CA LEU A 154 1.28 -1.91 -22.36
C LEU A 154 2.48 -1.41 -23.18
N VAL A 155 2.99 -0.20 -22.88
CA VAL A 155 4.13 0.38 -23.59
C VAL A 155 5.38 -0.46 -23.39
N PHE A 156 5.64 -0.92 -22.16
CA PHE A 156 6.74 -1.83 -21.89
C PHE A 156 6.58 -3.15 -22.65
N ALA A 157 5.42 -3.80 -22.53
CA ALA A 157 5.16 -5.08 -23.17
C ALA A 157 5.30 -5.03 -24.68
N PHE A 158 4.80 -3.97 -25.34
CA PHE A 158 4.99 -3.77 -26.77
C PHE A 158 6.45 -3.49 -27.12
N GLY A 159 7.08 -2.51 -26.46
CA GLY A 159 8.46 -2.14 -26.75
C GLY A 159 9.39 -3.33 -26.66
N PHE A 160 9.30 -4.08 -25.58
CA PHE A 160 10.12 -5.26 -25.34
C PHE A 160 9.78 -6.42 -26.30
N SER A 161 8.50 -6.69 -26.56
CA SER A 161 8.10 -7.75 -27.49
C SER A 161 8.55 -7.47 -28.91
N PHE A 162 8.36 -6.25 -29.41
CA PHE A 162 8.84 -5.87 -30.73
C PHE A 162 10.36 -5.94 -30.84
N PHE A 163 11.09 -5.52 -29.81
CA PHE A 163 12.54 -5.63 -29.75
C PHE A 163 13.00 -7.09 -29.87
N ILE A 164 12.46 -7.99 -29.04
CA ILE A 164 12.82 -9.41 -29.06
C ILE A 164 12.46 -10.08 -30.39
N HIS A 165 11.28 -9.82 -30.94
CA HIS A 165 10.89 -10.35 -32.23
C HIS A 165 11.74 -9.82 -33.40
N THR A 166 12.30 -8.61 -33.27
CA THR A 166 13.19 -8.04 -34.28
C THR A 166 14.59 -8.61 -34.15
N TRP A 167 15.07 -8.78 -32.90
CA TRP A 167 16.39 -9.34 -32.59
C TRP A 167 16.47 -10.84 -32.92
N ILE A 168 15.48 -11.61 -32.47
CA ILE A 168 15.41 -13.06 -32.67
C ILE A 168 14.53 -13.34 -33.91
N ARG A 169 15.18 -13.69 -35.03
CA ARG A 169 14.47 -13.92 -36.31
C ARG A 169 13.55 -15.13 -36.30
N HIS A 170 13.78 -16.11 -35.40
CA HIS A 170 12.98 -17.32 -35.26
C HIS A 170 11.73 -17.05 -34.40
N ARG A 171 10.56 -17.06 -35.02
CA ARG A 171 9.29 -16.68 -34.38
C ARG A 171 8.95 -17.52 -33.15
N GLY A 172 9.10 -18.84 -33.22
CA GLY A 172 8.77 -19.73 -32.10
C GLY A 172 9.70 -19.49 -30.89
N LEU A 173 10.99 -19.29 -31.14
CA LEU A 173 11.97 -19.02 -30.09
C LEU A 173 11.73 -17.66 -29.42
N SER A 174 11.40 -16.63 -30.20
CA SER A 174 11.09 -15.31 -29.62
C SER A 174 9.83 -15.32 -28.76
N ILE A 175 8.79 -16.05 -29.16
CA ILE A 175 7.58 -16.24 -28.34
C ILE A 175 7.93 -16.96 -27.03
N LEU A 176 8.69 -18.05 -27.12
CA LEU A 176 9.10 -18.82 -25.94
C LEU A 176 9.87 -17.94 -24.94
N ILE A 177 10.87 -17.19 -25.44
CA ILE A 177 11.66 -16.28 -24.58
C ILE A 177 10.77 -15.22 -23.93
N LEU A 178 9.85 -14.62 -24.68
CA LEU A 178 8.93 -13.61 -24.13
C LEU A 178 8.01 -14.20 -23.05
N LEU A 179 7.47 -15.40 -23.26
CA LEU A 179 6.66 -16.09 -22.26
C LEU A 179 7.45 -16.39 -20.98
N VAL A 180 8.70 -16.86 -21.13
CA VAL A 180 9.57 -17.12 -19.97
C VAL A 180 9.92 -15.81 -19.25
N VAL A 181 10.37 -14.80 -19.97
CA VAL A 181 10.79 -13.51 -19.34
C VAL A 181 9.60 -12.83 -18.66
N PHE A 182 8.44 -12.75 -19.31
CA PHE A 182 7.26 -12.16 -18.69
C PHE A 182 6.74 -13.01 -17.51
N GLY A 183 6.84 -14.35 -17.62
CA GLY A 183 6.55 -15.25 -16.51
C GLY A 183 7.48 -15.00 -15.30
N VAL A 184 8.77 -14.82 -15.54
CA VAL A 184 9.74 -14.49 -14.47
C VAL A 184 9.40 -13.14 -13.81
N PHE A 185 9.02 -12.11 -14.58
CA PHE A 185 8.55 -10.85 -14.02
C PHE A 185 7.27 -11.02 -13.19
N LEU A 186 6.30 -11.79 -13.67
CA LEU A 186 5.02 -11.98 -12.99
C LEU A 186 5.15 -12.79 -11.69
N PHE A 187 5.94 -13.86 -11.70
CA PHE A 187 5.94 -14.83 -10.59
C PHE A 187 7.11 -14.67 -9.62
N GLN A 188 8.23 -14.09 -10.05
CA GLN A 188 9.46 -14.01 -9.27
C GLN A 188 9.90 -12.56 -9.04
N LEU A 189 10.38 -11.89 -10.09
CA LEU A 189 11.01 -10.58 -9.97
C LEU A 189 10.04 -9.46 -9.58
N GLY A 190 8.77 -9.57 -9.98
CA GLY A 190 7.77 -8.57 -9.65
C GLY A 190 7.54 -8.41 -8.15
N LYS A 191 7.84 -9.43 -7.33
CA LYS A 191 7.68 -9.39 -5.87
C LYS A 191 8.90 -8.84 -5.14
N VAL A 192 10.05 -8.77 -5.81
CA VAL A 192 11.31 -8.33 -5.21
C VAL A 192 11.25 -6.84 -4.94
N ARG A 193 11.64 -6.45 -3.73
CA ARG A 193 11.69 -5.04 -3.29
C ARG A 193 10.38 -4.29 -3.61
N GLU A 194 9.25 -4.86 -3.17
CA GLU A 194 7.90 -4.28 -3.32
C GLU A 194 7.56 -3.85 -4.75
N GLY A 195 7.87 -4.69 -5.72
CA GLY A 195 7.49 -4.43 -7.10
C GLY A 195 8.43 -3.49 -7.88
N LEU A 196 9.68 -3.27 -7.41
CA LEU A 196 10.66 -2.49 -8.18
C LEU A 196 10.84 -3.04 -9.60
N PHE A 197 10.97 -4.37 -9.70
CA PHE A 197 11.14 -5.08 -10.97
C PHE A 197 9.80 -5.58 -11.56
N ASP A 198 8.70 -4.90 -11.24
CA ASP A 198 7.38 -5.20 -11.79
C ASP A 198 6.99 -4.24 -12.92
N PRO A 199 7.22 -4.60 -14.19
CA PRO A 199 6.84 -3.77 -15.33
C PRO A 199 5.31 -3.66 -15.49
N PHE A 200 4.55 -4.59 -14.93
CA PHE A 200 3.10 -4.66 -15.07
C PHE A 200 2.35 -3.93 -13.96
N GLY A 201 3.00 -3.64 -12.82
CA GLY A 201 2.39 -2.96 -11.68
C GLY A 201 1.45 -3.83 -10.85
N LEU A 202 1.64 -5.15 -10.90
CA LEU A 202 0.75 -6.13 -10.28
C LEU A 202 1.11 -6.44 -8.83
N SER A 203 2.37 -6.18 -8.46
CA SER A 203 2.90 -6.43 -7.10
C SER A 203 3.16 -5.14 -6.31
N LEU A 204 2.85 -3.99 -6.90
CA LEU A 204 3.02 -2.69 -6.24
C LEU A 204 1.86 -2.41 -5.30
N PRO A 205 2.13 -1.88 -4.08
CA PRO A 205 1.09 -1.32 -3.24
C PRO A 205 0.46 -0.10 -3.93
N ASN A 206 -0.76 -0.23 -4.43
CA ASN A 206 -1.45 0.81 -5.20
C ASN A 206 -2.96 0.86 -4.96
N ALA A 207 -3.48 0.10 -3.99
CA ALA A 207 -4.86 0.23 -3.59
C ALA A 207 -5.06 1.55 -2.83
N PHE A 208 -6.05 2.31 -3.24
CA PHE A 208 -6.43 3.57 -2.61
C PHE A 208 -7.39 3.28 -1.46
N SER A 209 -7.12 3.86 -0.28
CA SER A 209 -8.01 3.78 0.88
C SER A 209 -8.65 5.14 1.12
N GLU A 210 -9.90 5.16 1.50
CA GLU A 210 -10.61 6.37 1.91
C GLU A 210 -10.00 6.98 3.18
N VAL A 211 -9.32 6.15 3.98
CA VAL A 211 -8.74 6.53 5.28
C VAL A 211 -7.31 7.03 5.12
N THR A 212 -6.47 6.27 4.42
CA THR A 212 -5.02 6.54 4.34
C THR A 212 -4.58 7.09 2.99
N GLY A 213 -5.50 7.23 2.05
CA GLY A 213 -5.16 7.60 0.67
C GLY A 213 -4.35 6.51 -0.04
N HIS A 214 -3.45 6.91 -0.91
CA HIS A 214 -2.56 6.00 -1.63
C HIS A 214 -1.30 5.72 -0.79
N PRO A 215 -0.88 4.45 -0.61
CA PRO A 215 0.20 4.06 0.31
C PRO A 215 1.61 4.55 -0.08
N GLY A 216 1.76 5.19 -1.21
CA GLY A 216 3.06 5.70 -1.68
C GLY A 216 2.97 6.25 -3.09
N MET A 217 2.08 7.21 -3.33
CA MET A 217 1.78 7.77 -4.66
C MET A 217 3.03 8.17 -5.46
N ALA A 218 3.96 8.88 -4.83
CA ALA A 218 5.14 9.38 -5.52
C ALA A 218 6.04 8.24 -6.03
N LEU A 219 6.36 7.26 -5.18
CA LEU A 219 7.19 6.11 -5.55
C LEU A 219 6.49 5.21 -6.56
N TYR A 220 5.17 5.01 -6.41
CA TYR A 220 4.36 4.29 -7.38
C TYR A 220 4.44 4.94 -8.77
N LEU A 221 4.16 6.24 -8.87
CA LEU A 221 4.21 6.94 -10.16
C LEU A 221 5.62 6.97 -10.77
N MET A 222 6.66 7.16 -9.95
CA MET A 222 8.06 7.11 -10.42
C MET A 222 8.41 5.73 -11.00
N GLN A 223 8.00 4.66 -10.34
CA GLN A 223 8.22 3.30 -10.83
C GLN A 223 7.43 3.05 -12.13
N ARG A 224 6.19 3.55 -12.26
CA ARG A 224 5.41 3.43 -13.49
C ARG A 224 6.04 4.20 -14.65
N VAL A 225 6.55 5.42 -14.41
CA VAL A 225 7.29 6.21 -15.39
C VAL A 225 8.61 5.54 -15.78
N CYS A 226 9.30 4.92 -14.83
CA CYS A 226 10.51 4.12 -15.09
C CYS A 226 10.23 3.07 -16.18
N TRP A 227 9.23 2.20 -15.99
CA TRP A 227 8.91 1.13 -16.95
C TRP A 227 8.33 1.64 -18.26
N LEU A 228 7.60 2.76 -18.24
CA LEU A 228 7.18 3.46 -19.46
C LEU A 228 8.40 3.88 -20.31
N LEU A 229 9.40 4.49 -19.67
CA LEU A 229 10.63 4.92 -20.35
C LEU A 229 11.44 3.73 -20.87
N VAL A 230 11.55 2.66 -20.09
CA VAL A 230 12.22 1.42 -20.53
C VAL A 230 11.52 0.84 -21.75
N GLY A 231 10.18 0.80 -21.76
CA GLY A 231 9.40 0.36 -22.91
C GLY A 231 9.63 1.24 -24.16
N MET A 232 9.65 2.56 -23.99
CA MET A 232 9.96 3.51 -25.07
C MET A 232 11.39 3.34 -25.59
N GLY A 233 12.35 3.06 -24.70
CA GLY A 233 13.73 2.77 -25.06
C GLY A 233 13.84 1.53 -25.95
N PHE A 234 13.18 0.42 -25.60
CA PHE A 234 13.12 -0.79 -26.42
C PHE A 234 12.42 -0.54 -27.76
N ALA A 235 11.39 0.29 -27.78
CA ALA A 235 10.75 0.72 -29.03
C ALA A 235 11.75 1.46 -29.95
N GLY A 236 12.55 2.36 -29.37
CA GLY A 236 13.61 3.05 -30.11
C GLY A 236 14.69 2.10 -30.65
N LEU A 237 15.12 1.11 -29.86
CA LEU A 237 16.03 0.06 -30.32
C LEU A 237 15.44 -0.78 -31.46
N THR A 238 14.14 -1.07 -31.38
CA THR A 238 13.43 -1.76 -32.49
C THR A 238 13.52 -0.96 -33.77
N VAL A 239 13.30 0.36 -33.74
CA VAL A 239 13.43 1.24 -34.91
C VAL A 239 14.83 1.19 -35.52
N LEU A 240 15.88 1.13 -34.70
CA LEU A 240 17.27 1.05 -35.14
C LEU A 240 17.63 -0.29 -35.81
N MET A 241 17.04 -1.38 -35.30
CA MET A 241 17.29 -2.74 -35.78
C MET A 241 16.41 -3.15 -36.94
N PHE A 242 15.29 -2.45 -37.13
CA PHE A 242 14.36 -2.78 -38.22
C PHE A 242 14.93 -2.38 -39.58
N GLN A 243 15.07 -3.36 -40.47
CA GLN A 243 15.59 -3.17 -41.82
C GLN A 243 14.47 -3.23 -42.81
N ARG A 244 14.26 -2.14 -43.55
CA ARG A 244 13.29 -2.01 -44.60
C ARG A 244 13.93 -1.34 -45.83
N LEU A 245 13.55 -1.73 -47.03
CA LEU A 245 13.99 -1.15 -48.29
C LEU A 245 12.82 -0.43 -48.97
N PRO A 246 12.98 0.76 -49.60
CA PRO A 246 14.18 1.60 -49.60
C PRO A 246 14.35 2.37 -48.28
N ASN A 247 15.58 2.53 -47.88
CA ASN A 247 15.94 3.16 -46.64
C ASN A 247 15.86 4.69 -46.77
N ARG A 248 14.77 5.33 -46.33
CA ARG A 248 14.84 6.77 -46.08
C ARG A 248 15.62 7.00 -44.79
N PRO A 249 16.71 7.77 -44.80
CA PRO A 249 17.57 7.94 -43.62
C PRO A 249 16.80 8.69 -42.54
N VAL A 250 16.34 7.96 -41.53
CA VAL A 250 16.11 8.55 -40.23
C VAL A 250 17.50 8.82 -39.65
N SER A 251 17.69 9.98 -39.02
CA SER A 251 18.93 10.24 -38.30
C SER A 251 19.12 9.18 -37.21
N ARG A 252 19.88 8.12 -37.53
CA ARG A 252 20.19 7.02 -36.59
C ARG A 252 20.70 7.56 -35.27
N LYS A 253 21.48 8.64 -35.29
CA LYS A 253 22.01 9.31 -34.10
C LYS A 253 20.87 9.83 -33.22
N ARG A 254 19.85 10.50 -33.77
CA ARG A 254 18.71 11.02 -32.98
C ARG A 254 17.90 9.91 -32.34
N VAL A 255 17.59 8.86 -33.07
CA VAL A 255 16.83 7.71 -32.54
C VAL A 255 17.64 7.00 -31.45
N MET A 256 18.93 6.82 -31.66
CA MET A 256 19.82 6.23 -30.66
C MET A 256 19.91 7.08 -29.41
N ILE A 257 20.05 8.40 -29.53
CA ILE A 257 20.08 9.31 -28.36
C ILE A 257 18.76 9.22 -27.58
N VAL A 258 17.62 9.20 -28.26
CA VAL A 258 16.31 9.07 -27.60
C VAL A 258 16.16 7.70 -26.92
N ALA A 259 16.52 6.61 -27.62
CA ALA A 259 16.41 5.26 -27.05
C ALA A 259 17.30 5.08 -25.81
N VAL A 260 18.58 5.46 -25.93
CA VAL A 260 19.54 5.37 -24.82
C VAL A 260 19.18 6.35 -23.70
N GLY A 261 18.72 7.56 -24.05
CA GLY A 261 18.23 8.53 -23.07
C GLY A 261 17.01 8.01 -22.27
N CYS A 262 16.04 7.40 -22.93
CA CYS A 262 14.89 6.79 -22.24
C CYS A 262 15.33 5.62 -21.34
N LEU A 263 16.18 4.72 -21.82
CA LEU A 263 16.71 3.63 -20.99
C LEU A 263 17.51 4.14 -19.79
N GLY A 264 18.42 5.11 -20.03
CA GLY A 264 19.24 5.70 -18.98
C GLY A 264 18.41 6.42 -17.91
N LEU A 265 17.41 7.21 -18.33
CA LEU A 265 16.50 7.88 -17.41
C LEU A 265 15.61 6.88 -16.66
N GLY A 266 15.16 5.81 -17.34
CA GLY A 266 14.42 4.71 -16.69
C GLY A 266 15.25 4.04 -15.60
N VAL A 267 16.52 3.69 -15.87
CA VAL A 267 17.43 3.10 -14.88
C VAL A 267 17.68 4.07 -13.73
N LEU A 268 17.86 5.36 -14.03
CA LEU A 268 18.08 6.39 -13.00
C LEU A 268 16.88 6.50 -12.06
N LEU A 269 15.65 6.58 -12.61
CA LEU A 269 14.43 6.60 -11.80
C LEU A 269 14.24 5.32 -10.99
N GLY A 270 14.54 4.16 -11.57
CA GLY A 270 14.54 2.89 -10.85
C GLY A 270 15.54 2.89 -9.69
N GLY A 271 16.73 3.48 -9.89
CA GLY A 271 17.73 3.68 -8.84
C GLY A 271 17.22 4.57 -7.70
N VAL A 272 16.51 5.66 -8.02
CA VAL A 272 15.91 6.53 -6.99
C VAL A 272 14.85 5.78 -6.17
N VAL A 273 13.99 5.00 -6.82
CA VAL A 273 12.99 4.17 -6.13
C VAL A 273 13.67 3.12 -5.24
N TYR A 274 14.73 2.48 -5.73
CA TYR A 274 15.52 1.53 -4.94
C TYR A 274 16.12 2.19 -3.70
N MET A 275 16.80 3.34 -3.87
CA MET A 275 17.43 4.07 -2.75
C MET A 275 16.40 4.54 -1.71
N ALA A 276 15.22 4.96 -2.15
CA ALA A 276 14.16 5.39 -1.24
C ALA A 276 13.67 4.23 -0.35
N ARG A 277 13.59 3.01 -0.90
CA ARG A 277 13.20 1.80 -0.16
C ARG A 277 14.31 1.29 0.75
N GLU A 278 15.54 1.26 0.25
CA GLU A 278 16.71 0.93 1.04
C GLU A 278 16.85 1.83 2.27
N ASN A 279 16.56 3.12 2.12
CA ASN A 279 16.57 4.05 3.25
C ASN A 279 15.54 3.67 4.33
N VAL A 280 14.36 3.20 3.96
CA VAL A 280 13.37 2.74 4.95
C VAL A 280 13.90 1.54 5.73
N GLU A 281 14.50 0.58 5.06
CA GLU A 281 15.10 -0.62 5.68
C GLU A 281 16.27 -0.24 6.60
N CYS A 282 17.22 0.58 6.13
CA CYS A 282 18.34 1.06 6.95
C CYS A 282 17.88 1.80 8.21
N VAL A 283 16.83 2.61 8.12
CA VAL A 283 16.30 3.31 9.30
C VAL A 283 15.65 2.33 10.27
N ARG A 284 14.95 1.31 9.79
CA ARG A 284 14.37 0.26 10.65
C ARG A 284 15.48 -0.55 11.36
N GLU A 285 16.55 -0.89 10.65
CA GLU A 285 17.72 -1.54 11.25
C GLU A 285 18.34 -0.67 12.35
N LEU A 286 18.50 0.64 12.11
CA LEU A 286 19.00 1.58 13.10
C LEU A 286 18.12 1.61 14.36
N TYR A 287 16.80 1.58 14.21
CA TYR A 287 15.87 1.53 15.34
C TYR A 287 15.97 0.19 16.09
N ALA A 288 16.11 -0.91 15.38
CA ALA A 288 16.31 -2.24 15.98
C ALA A 288 17.64 -2.32 16.75
N GLU A 289 18.73 -1.81 16.18
CA GLU A 289 20.03 -1.73 16.86
C GLU A 289 19.96 -0.87 18.13
N THR A 290 19.30 0.29 18.04
CA THR A 290 19.10 1.17 19.21
C THR A 290 18.29 0.44 20.30
N TYR A 291 17.23 -0.27 19.94
CA TYR A 291 16.47 -1.08 20.88
C TYR A 291 17.35 -2.13 21.55
N ASN A 292 18.12 -2.90 20.78
CA ASN A 292 18.99 -3.99 21.28
C ASN A 292 20.08 -3.46 22.21
N LYS A 293 20.62 -2.26 21.95
CA LYS A 293 21.59 -1.59 22.79
C LYS A 293 21.04 -1.34 24.21
N TYR A 294 19.78 -0.87 24.30
CA TYR A 294 19.15 -0.51 25.58
C TYR A 294 18.29 -1.61 26.18
N GLN A 295 18.09 -2.74 25.50
CA GLN A 295 17.25 -3.85 26.00
C GLN A 295 17.74 -4.38 27.35
N LYS A 296 19.06 -4.52 27.53
CA LYS A 296 19.68 -5.11 28.73
C LYS A 296 19.81 -4.15 29.89
N PHE A 297 19.54 -2.85 29.70
CA PHE A 297 19.59 -1.89 30.80
C PHE A 297 18.42 -2.13 31.74
N PRO A 298 18.67 -2.00 33.07
CA PRO A 298 17.61 -2.09 34.07
C PRO A 298 16.61 -0.95 33.82
N LYS A 299 15.32 -1.28 33.93
CA LYS A 299 14.22 -0.35 33.59
C LYS A 299 13.26 -0.21 34.75
N GLY A 300 12.75 0.99 34.94
CA GLY A 300 11.61 1.22 35.84
C GLY A 300 10.32 0.65 35.24
N ASN A 301 9.28 0.53 36.04
CA ASN A 301 7.95 0.15 35.61
C ASN A 301 7.04 1.38 35.65
N VAL A 302 6.28 1.62 34.59
CA VAL A 302 5.27 2.68 34.57
C VAL A 302 3.99 2.16 35.19
N ILE A 303 3.67 2.68 36.41
CA ILE A 303 2.49 2.27 37.18
C ILE A 303 1.24 3.01 36.70
N SER A 304 1.37 4.32 36.43
CA SER A 304 0.27 5.11 35.90
C SER A 304 0.77 6.11 34.87
N ASN A 305 -0.09 6.45 33.90
CA ASN A 305 0.19 7.44 32.88
C ASN A 305 -1.07 8.28 32.60
N THR A 306 -0.98 9.57 32.86
CA THR A 306 -2.00 10.54 32.50
C THR A 306 -1.56 11.24 31.23
N LEU A 307 -2.33 11.05 30.16
CA LEU A 307 -2.06 11.54 28.82
C LEU A 307 -3.02 12.68 28.48
N GLU A 308 -2.49 13.81 28.08
CA GLU A 308 -3.25 14.92 27.46
C GLU A 308 -2.74 15.08 26.04
N VAL A 309 -3.63 14.98 25.07
CA VAL A 309 -3.27 14.94 23.64
C VAL A 309 -4.11 15.91 22.85
N GLU A 310 -3.45 16.65 21.97
CA GLU A 310 -4.05 17.54 20.98
C GLU A 310 -3.51 17.18 19.59
N GLN A 311 -4.40 17.04 18.62
CA GLN A 311 -4.04 16.84 17.21
C GLN A 311 -4.42 18.08 16.40
N LYS A 312 -3.46 18.60 15.63
CA LYS A 312 -3.67 19.68 14.66
C LYS A 312 -3.02 19.29 13.31
N GLY A 313 -3.85 19.03 12.33
CA GLY A 313 -3.35 18.53 11.04
C GLY A 313 -2.57 17.21 11.23
N ASN A 314 -1.37 17.16 10.70
CA ASN A 314 -0.46 16.00 10.81
C ASN A 314 0.45 16.05 12.06
N VAL A 315 0.22 16.97 12.99
CA VAL A 315 1.01 17.14 14.20
C VAL A 315 0.23 16.67 15.41
N LEU A 316 0.86 15.81 16.20
CA LEU A 316 0.42 15.36 17.50
C LEU A 316 1.21 16.10 18.57
N SER A 317 0.53 16.75 19.52
CA SER A 317 1.12 17.32 20.72
C SER A 317 0.62 16.59 21.93
N GLY A 318 1.52 16.19 22.81
CA GLY A 318 1.19 15.40 23.97
C GLY A 318 1.92 15.85 25.22
N LYS A 319 1.22 15.74 26.35
CA LYS A 319 1.76 15.84 27.69
C LYS A 319 1.46 14.56 28.44
N SER A 320 2.50 13.84 28.84
CA SER A 320 2.42 12.56 29.54
C SER A 320 2.96 12.72 30.95
N THR A 321 2.14 12.45 31.95
CA THR A 321 2.55 12.43 33.36
C THR A 321 2.61 10.98 33.84
N LEU A 322 3.84 10.50 34.00
CA LEU A 322 4.19 9.12 34.32
C LEU A 322 4.53 8.98 35.82
N LEU A 323 4.00 7.94 36.47
CA LEU A 323 4.54 7.45 37.76
C LEU A 323 5.44 6.25 37.44
N VAL A 324 6.74 6.45 37.52
CA VAL A 324 7.75 5.40 37.29
C VAL A 324 8.26 4.86 38.62
N LYS A 325 8.21 3.56 38.81
CA LYS A 325 8.67 2.88 40.04
C LYS A 325 9.80 1.92 39.70
N ASN A 326 10.84 1.92 40.53
CA ASN A 326 11.87 0.89 40.50
C ASN A 326 11.40 -0.32 41.32
N GLN A 327 10.91 -1.35 40.64
CA GLN A 327 10.49 -2.61 41.28
C GLN A 327 11.63 -3.64 41.35
N GLY A 328 12.82 -3.31 40.84
CA GLY A 328 14.00 -4.17 40.89
C GLY A 328 14.79 -3.99 42.18
N ASP A 329 15.68 -4.94 42.48
CA ASP A 329 16.54 -4.92 43.65
C ASP A 329 17.75 -3.98 43.53
N GLN A 330 18.03 -3.52 42.28
CA GLN A 330 19.18 -2.66 41.97
C GLN A 330 18.74 -1.22 41.76
N GLU A 331 19.62 -0.28 42.13
CA GLU A 331 19.45 1.13 41.81
C GLU A 331 19.50 1.35 40.29
N LEU A 332 18.63 2.19 39.76
CA LEU A 332 18.69 2.69 38.39
C LEU A 332 19.53 3.96 38.37
N SER A 333 20.60 3.98 37.58
CA SER A 333 21.45 5.17 37.40
C SER A 333 20.76 6.23 36.54
N GLU A 334 19.87 5.83 35.67
CA GLU A 334 19.07 6.65 34.75
C GLU A 334 17.73 5.97 34.46
N ILE A 335 16.72 6.74 34.07
CA ILE A 335 15.42 6.21 33.67
C ILE A 335 15.37 6.17 32.15
N ILE A 336 15.09 4.99 31.60
CA ILE A 336 14.99 4.78 30.16
C ILE A 336 13.52 4.75 29.76
N LEU A 337 13.15 5.62 28.82
CA LEU A 337 11.84 5.68 28.20
C LEU A 337 11.97 5.53 26.69
N TYR A 338 10.92 5.03 26.05
CA TYR A 338 10.79 4.91 24.60
C TYR A 338 9.67 5.82 24.10
N LEU A 339 9.92 6.54 23.03
CA LEU A 339 8.97 7.45 22.39
C LEU A 339 9.24 7.47 20.88
N ASN A 340 8.21 7.65 20.06
CA ASN A 340 8.35 7.73 18.60
C ASN A 340 9.47 8.70 18.18
N PRO A 341 10.39 8.29 17.29
CA PRO A 341 11.53 9.11 16.90
C PRO A 341 11.17 10.49 16.31
N ALA A 342 10.01 10.60 15.66
CA ALA A 342 9.53 11.85 15.06
C ALA A 342 8.82 12.80 16.04
N LEU A 343 8.56 12.34 17.28
CA LEU A 343 8.03 13.18 18.35
C LEU A 343 9.19 13.85 19.10
N VAL A 344 9.33 15.15 18.97
CA VAL A 344 10.38 15.94 19.63
C VAL A 344 9.97 16.22 21.07
N VAL A 345 10.80 15.84 22.03
CA VAL A 345 10.60 16.15 23.45
C VAL A 345 11.09 17.59 23.70
N SER A 346 10.20 18.42 24.22
CA SER A 346 10.51 19.81 24.55
C SER A 346 11.07 19.96 25.97
N VAL A 347 10.50 19.24 26.94
CA VAL A 347 10.91 19.30 28.34
C VAL A 347 10.52 18.02 29.07
N ILE A 348 11.34 17.64 30.06
CA ILE A 348 11.00 16.62 31.06
C ILE A 348 11.11 17.26 32.43
N LYS A 349 10.08 17.10 33.26
CA LYS A 349 10.03 17.64 34.62
C LYS A 349 9.79 16.55 35.64
N GLU A 350 10.48 16.65 36.78
CA GLU A 350 10.13 15.98 38.03
C GLU A 350 9.37 17.01 38.89
N ASP A 351 8.08 16.76 39.09
CA ASP A 351 7.15 17.76 39.62
C ASP A 351 7.18 19.07 38.80
N GLU A 352 7.80 20.15 39.30
CA GLU A 352 7.94 21.44 38.59
C GLU A 352 9.39 21.73 38.18
N THR A 353 10.34 20.82 38.41
CA THR A 353 11.76 21.02 38.12
C THR A 353 12.17 20.32 36.83
N ASP A 354 12.84 21.05 35.94
CA ASP A 354 13.36 20.50 34.71
C ASP A 354 14.47 19.46 35.01
N VAL A 355 14.36 18.29 34.36
CA VAL A 355 15.33 17.20 34.45
C VAL A 355 16.06 17.05 33.11
N ALA A 356 17.39 16.94 33.20
CA ALA A 356 18.20 16.73 32.00
C ALA A 356 17.94 15.35 31.40
N PHE A 357 17.91 15.29 30.07
CA PHE A 357 17.74 14.06 29.33
C PHE A 357 18.58 14.05 28.06
N GLU A 358 18.91 12.87 27.60
CA GLU A 358 19.52 12.64 26.28
C GLU A 358 18.59 11.78 25.44
N ARG A 359 18.64 11.97 24.11
CA ARG A 359 17.82 11.19 23.19
C ARG A 359 18.68 10.52 22.12
N GLU A 360 18.42 9.22 21.92
CA GLU A 360 19.00 8.43 20.84
C GLU A 360 17.85 7.69 20.11
N ASN A 361 17.47 8.18 18.92
CA ASN A 361 16.33 7.67 18.14
C ASN A 361 15.03 7.59 18.99
N GLN A 362 14.48 6.39 19.18
CA GLN A 362 13.28 6.15 20.01
C GLN A 362 13.56 6.12 21.52
N VAL A 363 14.82 6.16 21.98
CA VAL A 363 15.18 6.05 23.39
C VAL A 363 15.46 7.42 23.98
N ILE A 364 14.87 7.66 25.15
CA ILE A 364 15.08 8.83 26.01
C ILE A 364 15.75 8.36 27.30
N ARG A 365 16.91 8.93 27.62
CA ARG A 365 17.65 8.67 28.85
C ARG A 365 17.48 9.88 29.78
N VAL A 366 16.71 9.71 30.84
CA VAL A 366 16.47 10.76 31.82
C VAL A 366 17.53 10.66 32.93
N THR A 367 18.27 11.74 33.16
CA THR A 367 19.36 11.81 34.15
C THR A 367 18.78 11.91 35.56
N ARG A 368 18.20 10.81 36.06
CA ARG A 368 17.61 10.69 37.41
C ARG A 368 17.89 9.29 37.92
N ARG A 369 18.57 9.25 39.09
CA ARG A 369 18.81 8.00 39.85
C ARG A 369 17.53 7.62 40.58
N LEU A 370 17.21 6.33 40.62
CA LEU A 370 16.04 5.82 41.29
C LEU A 370 16.42 4.60 42.13
N LEU A 371 16.30 4.73 43.45
CA LEU A 371 16.62 3.66 44.39
C LEU A 371 15.63 2.50 44.28
N SER A 372 16.03 1.31 44.74
CA SER A 372 15.11 0.16 44.81
C SER A 372 13.88 0.51 45.66
N GLY A 373 12.69 0.26 45.08
CA GLY A 373 11.41 0.56 45.73
C GLY A 373 10.95 2.02 45.61
N GLU A 374 11.83 2.96 45.19
CA GLU A 374 11.50 4.37 45.00
C GLU A 374 10.60 4.56 43.74
N ASP A 375 9.71 5.54 43.79
CA ASP A 375 8.92 6.00 42.69
C ASP A 375 9.16 7.49 42.41
N VAL A 376 8.99 7.88 41.13
CA VAL A 376 9.16 9.26 40.67
C VAL A 376 8.05 9.62 39.71
N LYS A 377 7.56 10.86 39.81
CA LYS A 377 6.57 11.42 38.90
C LYS A 377 7.28 12.29 37.86
N LEU A 378 7.23 11.85 36.59
CA LEU A 378 7.82 12.56 35.46
C LEU A 378 6.73 13.10 34.54
N THR A 379 6.87 14.34 34.14
CA THR A 379 6.03 14.95 33.09
C THR A 379 6.87 15.16 31.85
N VAL A 380 6.45 14.58 30.74
CA VAL A 380 7.12 14.66 29.43
C VAL A 380 6.21 15.40 28.46
N GLU A 381 6.68 16.52 27.93
CA GLU A 381 5.99 17.27 26.89
C GLU A 381 6.66 17.04 25.54
N TYR A 382 5.86 16.71 24.54
CA TYR A 382 6.38 16.34 23.21
C TYR A 382 5.43 16.77 22.10
N SER A 383 5.97 16.95 20.89
CA SER A 383 5.18 17.30 19.71
C SER A 383 5.89 16.85 18.42
N GLY A 384 5.13 16.50 17.39
CA GLY A 384 5.66 16.13 16.08
C GLY A 384 4.73 15.24 15.28
N GLY A 385 5.28 14.65 14.22
CA GLY A 385 4.61 13.62 13.44
C GLY A 385 4.84 12.22 14.02
N ILE A 386 4.39 11.20 13.29
CA ILE A 386 4.61 9.79 13.63
C ILE A 386 5.47 9.14 12.55
N ASP A 387 6.58 8.56 12.97
CA ASP A 387 7.39 7.69 12.12
C ASP A 387 6.97 6.23 12.32
N GLU A 388 6.21 5.70 11.37
CA GLU A 388 5.71 4.33 11.43
C GLU A 388 6.79 3.26 11.18
N ARG A 389 8.02 3.65 10.78
CA ARG A 389 9.13 2.73 10.59
C ARG A 389 9.61 2.08 11.89
N VAL A 390 9.27 2.66 13.05
CA VAL A 390 9.54 2.09 14.38
C VAL A 390 8.62 0.92 14.74
N CYS A 391 7.50 0.74 14.00
CA CYS A 391 6.53 -0.31 14.28
C CYS A 391 7.05 -1.69 13.83
N TYR A 392 6.72 -2.73 14.61
CA TYR A 392 6.99 -4.13 14.26
C TYR A 392 8.42 -4.39 13.76
N LEU A 393 9.42 -3.94 14.52
CA LEU A 393 10.84 -4.10 14.18
C LEU A 393 11.31 -5.56 14.19
N ASP A 394 10.51 -6.47 14.72
CA ASP A 394 10.69 -7.93 14.74
C ASP A 394 10.38 -8.61 13.40
N VAL A 395 9.72 -7.91 12.50
CA VAL A 395 9.30 -8.45 11.21
C VAL A 395 10.18 -7.87 10.10
N ASP A 396 10.72 -8.75 9.23
CA ASP A 396 11.45 -8.33 8.04
C ASP A 396 10.62 -7.35 7.20
N PHE A 397 11.25 -6.33 6.67
CA PHE A 397 10.61 -5.30 5.86
C PHE A 397 9.79 -5.87 4.71
N ASP A 398 10.37 -6.80 3.95
CA ASP A 398 9.70 -7.47 2.83
C ASP A 398 8.45 -8.26 3.26
N LYS A 399 8.44 -8.84 4.46
CA LYS A 399 7.29 -9.57 5.01
C LYS A 399 6.24 -8.64 5.60
N LEU A 400 6.67 -7.51 6.15
CA LEU A 400 5.80 -6.53 6.79
C LEU A 400 4.80 -5.94 5.80
N PHE A 401 5.27 -5.62 4.59
CA PHE A 401 4.47 -5.00 3.53
C PHE A 401 3.89 -6.00 2.52
N GLN A 402 4.37 -7.25 2.52
CA GLN A 402 3.73 -8.30 1.76
C GLN A 402 2.41 -8.70 2.44
N LEU A 403 1.32 -8.16 1.93
CA LEU A 403 0.05 -8.83 2.12
C LEU A 403 0.17 -10.20 1.44
N GLN A 404 0.02 -11.27 2.21
CA GLN A 404 -0.14 -12.58 1.59
C GLN A 404 -1.29 -12.46 0.61
N PRO A 405 -1.09 -12.79 -0.68
CA PRO A 405 -2.18 -12.77 -1.63
C PRO A 405 -3.23 -13.72 -1.09
N ILE A 406 -4.39 -13.20 -0.77
CA ILE A 406 -5.56 -14.03 -0.49
C ILE A 406 -5.75 -14.87 -1.75
N PRO A 407 -5.78 -16.21 -1.66
CA PRO A 407 -5.92 -17.04 -2.84
C PRO A 407 -7.11 -16.57 -3.69
N GLY A 408 -6.84 -16.20 -4.94
CA GLY A 408 -7.85 -15.68 -5.87
C GLY A 408 -8.00 -14.15 -5.89
N HIS A 409 -7.25 -13.39 -5.07
CA HIS A 409 -7.28 -11.93 -5.08
C HIS A 409 -5.87 -11.35 -5.11
N SER A 410 -5.68 -10.38 -5.98
CA SER A 410 -4.43 -9.65 -6.21
C SER A 410 -4.40 -8.33 -5.45
N SER A 411 -4.84 -8.28 -4.20
CA SER A 411 -4.84 -7.03 -3.48
C SER A 411 -3.43 -6.64 -3.06
N THR A 412 -2.96 -5.57 -3.63
CA THR A 412 -1.76 -4.86 -3.26
C THR A 412 -2.11 -3.64 -2.41
N ALA A 413 -2.92 -3.84 -1.38
CA ALA A 413 -3.19 -2.79 -0.41
C ALA A 413 -1.91 -2.53 0.40
N GLY A 414 -1.44 -1.31 0.39
CA GLY A 414 -0.35 -0.90 1.27
C GLY A 414 -0.81 -0.91 2.72
N LYS A 415 0.06 -1.38 3.63
CA LYS A 415 -0.20 -1.34 5.06
C LYS A 415 0.29 -0.02 5.63
N ARG A 416 -0.49 0.56 6.53
CA ARG A 416 -0.09 1.64 7.42
C ARG A 416 -0.32 1.16 8.85
N PHE A 417 0.67 1.35 9.72
CA PHE A 417 0.62 0.87 11.10
C PHE A 417 0.18 1.94 12.08
N ALA A 418 0.57 3.19 11.77
CA ALA A 418 0.17 4.36 12.54
C ALA A 418 0.30 5.59 11.65
N PHE A 419 -0.63 6.51 11.78
CA PHE A 419 -0.57 7.80 11.08
C PHE A 419 -1.42 8.84 11.79
N VAL A 420 -1.07 10.10 11.57
CA VAL A 420 -1.81 11.27 11.98
C VAL A 420 -2.21 12.03 10.71
N GLY A 421 -3.49 12.26 10.51
CA GLY A 421 -4.01 12.95 9.33
C GLY A 421 -5.19 13.83 9.65
N ASP A 422 -5.56 14.71 8.71
CA ASP A 422 -6.65 15.67 8.90
C ASP A 422 -8.00 14.97 9.11
N ASP A 423 -8.29 13.92 8.35
CA ASP A 423 -9.56 13.20 8.40
C ASP A 423 -9.53 12.06 9.41
N PHE A 424 -8.42 11.31 9.45
CA PHE A 424 -8.26 10.13 10.28
C PHE A 424 -6.89 10.08 10.96
N THR A 425 -6.89 9.61 12.20
CA THR A 425 -5.69 9.31 12.99
C THR A 425 -5.83 7.92 13.57
N VAL A 426 -4.79 7.11 13.43
CA VAL A 426 -4.68 5.79 14.04
C VAL A 426 -3.32 5.67 14.69
N LEU A 427 -3.30 5.46 16.02
CA LEU A 427 -2.11 5.31 16.83
C LEU A 427 -2.22 4.02 17.62
N THR A 428 -1.32 3.10 17.37
CA THR A 428 -1.22 1.83 18.08
C THR A 428 -0.09 1.89 19.10
N PRO A 429 -0.07 1.06 20.15
CA PRO A 429 1.03 1.03 21.14
C PRO A 429 2.40 0.81 20.49
N GLU A 430 2.46 0.06 19.38
CA GLU A 430 3.68 -0.28 18.65
C GLU A 430 4.36 0.94 18.02
N CYS A 431 3.60 2.01 17.74
CA CYS A 431 4.19 3.22 17.18
C CYS A 431 4.82 4.15 18.21
N LEU A 432 4.75 3.82 19.52
CA LEU A 432 5.35 4.59 20.60
C LEU A 432 4.88 6.06 20.63
N TRP A 433 3.60 6.30 20.45
CA TRP A 433 3.07 7.66 20.38
C TRP A 433 2.99 8.41 21.72
N TYR A 434 3.28 7.73 22.82
CA TYR A 434 3.48 8.27 24.15
C TYR A 434 4.67 7.56 24.84
N PRO A 435 5.28 8.17 25.87
CA PRO A 435 6.43 7.57 26.55
C PRO A 435 6.05 6.29 27.30
N VAL A 436 6.85 5.23 27.10
CA VAL A 436 6.73 3.94 27.77
C VAL A 436 8.11 3.48 28.25
N ALA A 437 8.20 2.74 29.35
CA ALA A 437 9.47 2.16 29.79
C ALA A 437 9.77 0.83 29.06
N ARG A 438 8.74 0.10 28.67
CA ARG A 438 8.86 -1.18 27.96
C ARG A 438 7.98 -1.17 26.73
N PRO A 439 8.57 -1.18 25.50
CA PRO A 439 7.81 -1.27 24.26
C PRO A 439 7.01 -2.57 24.16
N SER A 440 5.88 -2.52 23.48
CA SER A 440 5.02 -3.68 23.21
C SER A 440 5.64 -4.70 22.25
N VAL A 441 6.68 -4.31 21.50
CA VAL A 441 7.40 -5.18 20.54
C VAL A 441 8.86 -5.30 20.93
N ASN A 442 9.37 -6.53 20.94
CA ASN A 442 10.79 -6.82 21.14
C ASN A 442 11.38 -7.30 19.80
N PRO A 443 12.27 -6.53 19.12
CA PRO A 443 12.86 -6.93 17.86
C PRO A 443 13.66 -8.24 17.88
N ALA A 444 14.25 -8.57 19.04
CA ALA A 444 15.04 -9.80 19.18
C ALA A 444 14.18 -11.04 19.44
N SER A 445 13.02 -10.88 20.08
CA SER A 445 12.11 -11.98 20.43
C SER A 445 10.68 -11.44 20.62
N PRO A 446 9.82 -11.53 19.60
CA PRO A 446 8.45 -11.00 19.66
C PRO A 446 7.62 -11.58 20.81
N TYR A 447 7.90 -12.82 21.19
CA TYR A 447 7.17 -13.54 22.26
C TYR A 447 7.64 -13.16 23.68
N ASP A 448 8.77 -12.48 23.81
CA ASP A 448 9.35 -12.06 25.09
C ASP A 448 9.11 -10.57 25.39
N ALA A 449 8.21 -9.93 24.66
CA ALA A 449 7.78 -8.58 25.00
C ALA A 449 6.96 -8.61 26.30
N LEU A 450 7.47 -7.95 27.31
CA LEU A 450 6.81 -7.81 28.62
C LEU A 450 6.48 -6.34 28.85
N PRO A 451 5.36 -5.83 28.28
CA PRO A 451 4.93 -4.46 28.51
C PRO A 451 4.54 -4.24 29.98
N ASP A 452 4.66 -3.01 30.45
CA ASP A 452 4.12 -2.64 31.75
C ASP A 452 2.58 -2.66 31.69
N PHE A 453 1.96 -3.19 32.71
CA PHE A 453 0.52 -3.02 32.92
C PHE A 453 0.29 -1.70 33.66
N THR A 454 -0.13 -0.69 32.93
CA THR A 454 -0.21 0.71 33.38
C THR A 454 -1.66 1.16 33.50
N SER A 455 -1.97 1.89 34.60
CA SER A 455 -3.26 2.57 34.75
C SER A 455 -3.27 3.83 33.91
N TYR A 456 -4.08 3.85 32.83
CA TYR A 456 -4.16 4.98 31.89
C TYR A 456 -5.34 5.90 32.17
N SER A 457 -5.08 7.20 32.03
CA SER A 457 -6.10 8.24 31.87
C SER A 457 -5.73 9.08 30.65
N LEU A 458 -6.59 9.09 29.63
CA LEU A 458 -6.35 9.81 28.37
C LEU A 458 -7.37 10.93 28.22
N ARG A 459 -6.89 12.14 28.01
CA ARG A 459 -7.69 13.30 27.60
C ARG A 459 -7.29 13.71 26.17
N VAL A 460 -8.26 13.70 25.26
CA VAL A 460 -8.08 14.17 23.89
C VAL A 460 -8.84 15.50 23.77
N ALA A 461 -8.13 16.54 23.34
CA ALA A 461 -8.73 17.86 23.07
C ALA A 461 -9.79 17.76 21.97
N SER A 462 -10.62 18.80 21.83
CA SER A 462 -11.69 18.85 20.83
C SER A 462 -11.16 18.54 19.42
N THR A 463 -11.86 17.67 18.70
CA THR A 463 -11.49 17.15 17.38
C THR A 463 -12.42 17.62 16.26
N ASP A 464 -13.01 18.80 16.39
CA ASP A 464 -13.91 19.41 15.39
C ASP A 464 -15.10 18.51 14.99
N GLY A 465 -15.67 17.79 15.97
CA GLY A 465 -16.82 16.90 15.79
C GLY A 465 -16.47 15.47 15.38
N ARG A 466 -15.18 15.15 15.11
CA ARG A 466 -14.76 13.78 14.84
C ARG A 466 -14.87 12.89 16.07
N THR A 467 -15.21 11.64 15.86
CA THR A 467 -15.31 10.63 16.92
C THR A 467 -13.91 10.21 17.39
N VAL A 468 -13.73 10.19 18.70
CA VAL A 468 -12.52 9.68 19.34
C VAL A 468 -12.82 8.31 19.95
N ILE A 469 -11.96 7.33 19.68
CA ILE A 469 -12.06 5.95 20.16
C ILE A 469 -10.73 5.60 20.84
N ALA A 470 -10.80 5.17 22.09
CA ALA A 470 -9.67 4.68 22.87
C ALA A 470 -10.16 3.68 23.93
N PRO A 471 -9.29 2.80 24.46
CA PRO A 471 -9.64 1.91 25.56
C PRO A 471 -10.05 2.65 26.83
N GLY A 472 -11.01 2.10 27.56
CA GLY A 472 -11.49 2.63 28.83
C GLY A 472 -12.85 3.34 28.73
N LYS A 473 -13.38 3.70 29.89
CA LYS A 473 -14.69 4.35 29.99
C LYS A 473 -14.63 5.77 29.44
N ARG A 474 -15.47 6.05 28.44
CA ARG A 474 -15.56 7.36 27.77
C ARG A 474 -16.42 8.34 28.58
N GLU A 475 -15.90 9.53 28.82
CA GLU A 475 -16.62 10.66 29.42
C GLU A 475 -16.39 11.94 28.60
N ALA A 476 -17.48 12.56 28.16
CA ALA A 476 -17.37 13.88 27.54
C ALA A 476 -17.11 14.93 28.63
N LYS A 477 -16.08 15.75 28.45
CA LYS A 477 -15.74 16.87 29.32
C LYS A 477 -15.63 18.17 28.52
N GLU A 478 -15.73 19.29 29.23
CA GLU A 478 -15.57 20.60 28.61
C GLU A 478 -14.20 20.70 27.91
N GLY A 479 -14.22 20.94 26.58
CA GLY A 479 -13.01 21.03 25.76
C GLY A 479 -12.42 19.71 25.28
N GLY A 480 -13.13 18.57 25.36
CA GLY A 480 -12.66 17.29 24.80
C GLY A 480 -13.32 16.04 25.36
N VAL A 481 -12.68 14.91 25.16
CA VAL A 481 -13.15 13.59 25.60
C VAL A 481 -12.08 12.96 26.49
N CYS A 482 -12.51 12.37 27.62
CA CYS A 482 -11.64 11.62 28.53
C CYS A 482 -11.96 10.13 28.47
N PHE A 483 -10.90 9.33 28.58
CA PHE A 483 -10.98 7.88 28.70
C PHE A 483 -10.23 7.46 29.97
N THR A 484 -10.88 6.69 30.83
CA THR A 484 -10.28 6.18 32.05
C THR A 484 -10.29 4.67 32.03
N GLY A 485 -9.10 4.06 32.14
CA GLY A 485 -8.96 2.61 32.21
C GLY A 485 -9.58 2.05 33.48
N GLU A 486 -10.40 1.01 33.38
CA GLU A 486 -11.00 0.31 34.52
C GLU A 486 -9.98 -0.60 35.20
N ILE A 487 -9.05 -1.13 34.43
CA ILE A 487 -7.92 -1.96 34.90
C ILE A 487 -6.63 -1.53 34.20
N PRO A 488 -5.44 -1.88 34.74
CA PRO A 488 -4.18 -1.63 34.04
C PRO A 488 -4.11 -2.33 32.70
N LEU A 489 -3.65 -1.63 31.67
CA LEU A 489 -3.55 -2.10 30.29
C LEU A 489 -2.08 -2.23 29.85
N PRO A 490 -1.75 -3.15 28.94
CA PRO A 490 -0.41 -3.29 28.38
C PRO A 490 -0.05 -2.17 27.37
N GLY A 491 -1.03 -1.39 26.94
CA GLY A 491 -0.84 -0.28 26.02
C GLY A 491 -2.13 0.45 25.71
N MET A 492 -2.00 1.66 25.14
CA MET A 492 -3.09 2.54 24.79
C MET A 492 -3.10 2.78 23.28
N GLY A 493 -4.19 2.44 22.62
CA GLY A 493 -4.47 2.83 21.25
C GLY A 493 -5.33 4.09 21.18
N LEU A 494 -5.26 4.84 20.08
CA LEU A 494 -6.10 6.01 19.82
C LEU A 494 -6.51 6.01 18.36
N CYS A 495 -7.82 6.16 18.10
CA CYS A 495 -8.37 6.36 16.78
C CYS A 495 -9.25 7.61 16.77
N ILE A 496 -9.08 8.47 15.75
CA ILE A 496 -9.88 9.69 15.56
C ILE A 496 -10.35 9.73 14.11
N GLY A 497 -11.65 9.90 13.90
CA GLY A 497 -12.21 9.95 12.55
C GLY A 497 -13.71 10.14 12.52
N ASN A 498 -14.28 10.08 11.33
CA ASN A 498 -15.72 10.10 11.13
C ASN A 498 -16.23 8.66 11.06
N PHE A 499 -17.03 8.27 12.05
CA PHE A 499 -17.55 6.91 12.17
C PHE A 499 -19.05 6.92 12.41
N GLU A 500 -19.73 5.93 11.82
CA GLU A 500 -21.06 5.49 12.19
C GLU A 500 -20.93 4.49 13.35
N LYS A 501 -21.63 4.74 14.44
CA LYS A 501 -21.59 3.91 15.64
C LYS A 501 -22.80 2.99 15.70
N TYR A 502 -22.55 1.71 15.95
CA TYR A 502 -23.55 0.68 16.24
C TYR A 502 -23.23 0.06 17.58
N ASP A 503 -24.22 -0.10 18.43
CA ASP A 503 -24.03 -0.65 19.77
C ASP A 503 -25.05 -1.76 20.09
N VAL A 504 -24.58 -2.72 20.89
CA VAL A 504 -25.37 -3.82 21.42
C VAL A 504 -24.98 -4.04 22.87
N PHE A 505 -25.96 -4.01 23.75
CA PHE A 505 -25.75 -4.31 25.16
C PHE A 505 -26.05 -5.78 25.44
N VAL A 506 -25.06 -6.51 25.95
CA VAL A 506 -25.20 -7.94 26.29
C VAL A 506 -24.75 -8.14 27.74
N ASP A 507 -25.66 -8.62 28.57
CA ASP A 507 -25.51 -8.79 30.01
C ASP A 507 -25.05 -7.49 30.70
N SER A 508 -23.79 -7.34 31.08
CA SER A 508 -23.22 -6.15 31.74
C SER A 508 -22.22 -5.39 30.87
N THR A 509 -22.06 -5.77 29.61
CA THR A 509 -21.04 -5.22 28.72
C THR A 509 -21.69 -4.53 27.52
N LEU A 510 -21.23 -3.33 27.20
CA LEU A 510 -21.59 -2.59 25.98
C LEU A 510 -20.60 -2.95 24.89
N TYR A 511 -21.10 -3.49 23.78
CA TYR A 511 -20.32 -3.78 22.56
C TYR A 511 -20.58 -2.67 21.56
N GLU A 512 -19.52 -1.98 21.14
CA GLU A 512 -19.56 -0.85 20.21
C GLU A 512 -18.80 -1.18 18.93
N LEU A 513 -19.48 -1.07 17.80
CA LEU A 513 -18.88 -1.21 16.47
C LEU A 513 -18.85 0.17 15.81
N TYR A 514 -17.66 0.58 15.40
CA TYR A 514 -17.43 1.82 14.68
C TYR A 514 -17.05 1.51 13.24
N LEU A 515 -17.88 1.93 12.29
CA LEU A 515 -17.64 1.80 10.86
C LEU A 515 -17.37 3.17 10.25
N PHE A 516 -16.54 3.21 9.22
CA PHE A 516 -16.35 4.43 8.45
C PHE A 516 -17.67 4.86 7.81
N GLU A 517 -17.90 6.16 7.72
CA GLU A 517 -19.08 6.73 7.10
C GLU A 517 -19.30 6.17 5.69
N GLY A 518 -20.52 5.72 5.39
CA GLY A 518 -20.89 5.07 4.13
C GLY A 518 -20.56 3.57 4.03
N HIS A 519 -19.95 2.97 5.04
CA HIS A 519 -19.69 1.52 5.10
C HIS A 519 -20.76 0.71 5.85
N GLY A 520 -21.83 1.35 6.29
CA GLY A 520 -22.95 0.70 6.99
C GLY A 520 -23.63 -0.43 6.20
N LYS A 521 -23.47 -0.46 4.86
CA LYS A 521 -23.94 -1.56 4.01
C LYS A 521 -23.33 -2.93 4.38
N LEU A 522 -22.16 -2.96 5.01
CA LEU A 522 -21.56 -4.18 5.54
C LEU A 522 -22.46 -4.89 6.56
N LEU A 523 -23.30 -4.14 7.26
CA LEU A 523 -24.21 -4.69 8.24
C LEU A 523 -25.47 -5.31 7.62
N GLN A 524 -25.78 -5.03 6.34
CA GLN A 524 -26.96 -5.59 5.67
C GLN A 524 -26.92 -7.12 5.64
N GLY A 525 -25.73 -7.72 5.47
CA GLY A 525 -25.54 -9.17 5.56
C GLY A 525 -25.84 -9.77 6.95
N PHE A 526 -25.91 -8.93 7.98
CA PHE A 526 -26.22 -9.33 9.36
C PHE A 526 -27.65 -9.01 9.77
N GLU A 527 -28.45 -8.35 8.91
CA GLU A 527 -29.85 -7.99 9.25
C GLU A 527 -30.71 -9.21 9.55
N GLU A 528 -30.53 -10.31 8.82
CA GLU A 528 -31.28 -11.56 9.04
C GLU A 528 -30.99 -12.20 10.40
N ILE A 529 -29.80 -11.97 10.95
CA ILE A 529 -29.38 -12.54 12.25
C ILE A 529 -29.34 -11.49 13.37
N ARG A 530 -29.80 -10.27 13.12
CA ARG A 530 -29.72 -9.14 14.05
C ARG A 530 -30.24 -9.48 15.45
N ASP A 531 -31.40 -10.15 15.54
CA ASP A 531 -31.99 -10.54 16.80
C ASP A 531 -31.22 -11.65 17.53
N SER A 532 -30.39 -12.40 16.80
CA SER A 532 -29.53 -13.45 17.32
C SER A 532 -28.16 -12.96 17.76
N ILE A 533 -27.71 -11.75 17.35
CA ILE A 533 -26.39 -11.19 17.66
C ILE A 533 -26.11 -11.21 19.18
N PRO A 534 -27.03 -10.77 20.08
CA PRO A 534 -26.77 -10.82 21.52
C PRO A 534 -26.52 -12.23 22.06
N ALA A 535 -27.23 -13.23 21.51
CA ALA A 535 -27.04 -14.62 21.90
C ALA A 535 -25.67 -15.15 21.39
N ILE A 536 -25.30 -14.83 20.15
CA ILE A 536 -24.00 -15.22 19.58
C ILE A 536 -22.84 -14.61 20.37
N ILE A 537 -22.93 -13.33 20.74
CA ILE A 537 -21.93 -12.65 21.56
C ILE A 537 -21.81 -13.33 22.93
N ARG A 538 -22.95 -13.64 23.58
CA ARG A 538 -22.98 -14.31 24.88
C ARG A 538 -22.32 -15.69 24.81
N ASP A 539 -22.66 -16.48 23.80
CA ASP A 539 -22.08 -17.82 23.64
C ASP A 539 -20.59 -17.76 23.35
N ALA A 540 -20.13 -16.82 22.50
CA ALA A 540 -18.72 -16.61 22.22
C ALA A 540 -17.95 -16.21 23.48
N ARG A 541 -18.48 -15.24 24.25
CA ARG A 541 -17.90 -14.78 25.49
C ARG A 541 -17.81 -15.92 26.51
N TYR A 542 -18.90 -16.64 26.74
CA TYR A 542 -18.94 -17.77 27.67
C TYR A 542 -17.89 -18.84 27.33
N ASN A 543 -17.77 -19.21 26.06
CA ASN A 543 -16.76 -20.17 25.60
C ASN A 543 -15.33 -19.71 25.85
N VAL A 544 -15.04 -18.42 25.71
CA VAL A 544 -13.71 -17.86 25.98
C VAL A 544 -13.44 -17.80 27.48
N GLU A 545 -14.40 -17.30 28.27
CA GLU A 545 -14.30 -17.22 29.73
C GLU A 545 -14.12 -18.61 30.38
N GLU A 546 -14.86 -19.62 29.89
CA GLU A 546 -14.71 -21.00 30.37
C GLU A 546 -13.33 -21.58 30.06
N ARG A 547 -12.81 -21.36 28.85
CA ARG A 547 -11.46 -21.84 28.46
C ARG A 547 -10.34 -21.15 29.20
N MET A 548 -10.47 -19.86 29.47
CA MET A 548 -9.45 -19.06 30.14
C MET A 548 -9.56 -19.11 31.67
N GLY A 549 -10.71 -19.53 32.22
CA GLY A 549 -10.98 -19.51 33.65
C GLY A 549 -11.09 -18.09 34.24
N ILE A 550 -11.32 -17.09 33.43
CA ILE A 550 -11.37 -15.67 33.81
C ILE A 550 -12.62 -15.04 33.18
N THR A 551 -13.37 -14.28 33.95
CA THR A 551 -14.50 -13.49 33.44
C THR A 551 -13.99 -12.23 32.73
N TYR A 552 -14.66 -11.80 31.67
CA TYR A 552 -14.34 -10.57 30.95
C TYR A 552 -14.49 -9.35 31.86
N PRO A 553 -13.39 -8.60 32.13
CA PRO A 553 -13.35 -7.64 33.23
C PRO A 553 -13.84 -6.23 32.87
N TYR A 554 -14.13 -5.96 31.58
CA TYR A 554 -14.48 -4.62 31.13
C TYR A 554 -15.99 -4.45 30.96
N SER A 555 -16.47 -3.22 31.23
CA SER A 555 -17.85 -2.83 31.01
C SER A 555 -18.16 -2.48 29.55
N GLN A 556 -17.13 -2.31 28.73
CA GLN A 556 -17.23 -1.88 27.32
C GLN A 556 -16.19 -2.60 26.45
N LEU A 557 -16.56 -2.93 25.20
CA LEU A 557 -15.69 -3.49 24.17
C LEU A 557 -15.90 -2.74 22.86
#